data_f2a1c43b6fc8072da1fab2b811c6c20f
#
_entry.id   f2a1c43b6fc8072da1fab2b811c6c20f
#
_cell.length_a   1.000
_cell.length_b   1.000
_cell.length_c   1.000
_cell.angle_alpha   90.00
_cell.angle_beta   90.00
_cell.angle_gamma   90.00
#
_symmetry.space_group_name_H-M   'P 1'
#
loop_
_entity.id
_entity.type
_entity.pdbx_description
1 polymer ?
#
loop_
_entity_poly.entity_id
_entity_poly.type
_entity_poly.pdbx_seq_one_letter_code
_entity_poly.pdbx_strand_id
1 'polypeptide(L)'
;MADRNTPRLHVRPAAGQWCNDPNGPLFHDGRYHLFFQHNPGAPVWGDIHWGHASSPDFVTWTDHGIALTPTPGTRDELGAWSGCAVVDDGVPTAVYTGMDRTDGIGSVMLARAADEAISTLKAEPEAVVPGPPTGLDLLAFRDPFLFSHEGRRWAVIGAGHRRAPEAGGRPDVLLYRIDSLNEWTYAGSLLDAAHPLAARHAAPADAWECPALLPTGDGRWILLLSLWAADITYSTTYLIGDLAPSGTGLTFVPSSGGMLDHGRDFYAPTALVEDGRTLLWGWSWESRTEEESVTVGWAGCLTHPREIGVHEDGTLRLAPARELTGLRGAELAVGDVLPAAYEIELDIAVGHPDSEVELHLGDTIALRLNPTRGLATLDRTHAPASSHHPLPRTAQVTAVVPGGSRARLRALVDGPLVEVFVDERAMLTEKVYPAPEGMLGVAVVRGAAEVRVTAWELTGR
;
A
#
# COMPACT_ATOMS: atom_id res chain seq x y z
N MET A 1 -25.54 4.91 -18.20
CA MET A 1 -24.34 4.04 -18.11
C MET A 1 -23.65 4.37 -16.81
N ALA A 2 -23.16 3.38 -16.08
CA ALA A 2 -22.39 3.64 -14.88
C ALA A 2 -21.07 4.33 -15.28
N ASP A 3 -20.62 5.28 -14.46
CA ASP A 3 -19.36 6.00 -14.70
C ASP A 3 -18.17 5.03 -14.66
N ARG A 4 -17.47 4.92 -15.79
CA ARG A 4 -16.26 4.09 -15.92
C ARG A 4 -15.07 4.63 -15.13
N ASN A 5 -15.08 5.90 -14.76
CA ASN A 5 -13.99 6.55 -14.03
C ASN A 5 -14.07 6.35 -12.51
N THR A 6 -14.98 5.51 -12.04
CA THR A 6 -15.15 5.20 -10.61
C THR A 6 -14.91 3.73 -10.37
N PRO A 7 -13.91 3.32 -9.54
CA PRO A 7 -13.71 1.93 -9.13
C PRO A 7 -14.94 1.39 -8.42
N ARG A 8 -15.29 0.13 -8.66
CA ARG A 8 -16.49 -0.51 -8.11
C ARG A 8 -16.20 -1.68 -7.19
N LEU A 9 -15.03 -2.27 -7.35
CA LEU A 9 -14.61 -3.50 -6.68
C LEU A 9 -13.60 -3.22 -5.57
N HIS A 10 -13.11 -2.00 -5.48
CA HIS A 10 -12.16 -1.53 -4.47
C HIS A 10 -12.88 -0.82 -3.32
N VAL A 11 -12.27 -0.89 -2.14
CA VAL A 11 -12.67 -0.04 -1.01
C VAL A 11 -12.33 1.41 -1.35
N ARG A 12 -13.33 2.28 -1.32
CA ARG A 12 -13.22 3.71 -1.63
C ARG A 12 -14.22 4.52 -0.81
N PRO A 13 -14.00 5.83 -0.66
CA PRO A 13 -14.94 6.68 0.06
C PRO A 13 -16.27 6.83 -0.69
N ALA A 14 -17.32 7.18 0.05
CA ALA A 14 -18.59 7.58 -0.53
C ALA A 14 -18.47 8.92 -1.29
N ALA A 15 -19.54 9.30 -1.98
CA ALA A 15 -19.60 10.60 -2.67
C ALA A 15 -19.39 11.76 -1.69
N GLY A 16 -18.62 12.76 -2.08
CA GLY A 16 -18.27 13.93 -1.27
C GLY A 16 -17.09 13.72 -0.33
N GLN A 17 -16.40 12.60 -0.37
CA GLN A 17 -15.44 12.18 0.63
C GLN A 17 -14.07 11.82 0.03
N TRP A 18 -13.06 11.73 0.93
CA TRP A 18 -11.67 11.33 0.66
C TRP A 18 -11.30 10.08 1.42
N CYS A 19 -10.41 9.25 0.83
CA CYS A 19 -9.62 8.28 1.60
C CYS A 19 -8.17 8.24 1.11
N ASN A 20 -7.26 7.91 2.04
CA ASN A 20 -5.85 7.61 1.75
C ASN A 20 -5.41 6.32 2.45
N ASP A 21 -4.44 6.35 3.34
CA ASP A 21 -3.76 5.19 3.89
C ASP A 21 -4.71 4.12 4.42
N PRO A 22 -4.57 2.86 4.01
CA PRO A 22 -5.19 1.75 4.72
C PRO A 22 -4.61 1.64 6.13
N ASN A 23 -5.46 1.34 7.10
CA ASN A 23 -5.11 1.26 8.51
C ASN A 23 -5.62 -0.05 9.10
N GLY A 24 -4.88 -0.57 10.06
CA GLY A 24 -5.29 -1.61 10.98
C GLY A 24 -6.08 -2.78 10.39
N PRO A 25 -5.64 -3.43 9.29
CA PRO A 25 -6.32 -4.63 8.83
C PRO A 25 -6.24 -5.71 9.91
N LEU A 26 -7.39 -6.33 10.19
CA LEU A 26 -7.45 -7.43 11.16
C LEU A 26 -8.52 -8.47 10.76
N PHE A 27 -8.35 -9.69 11.22
CA PHE A 27 -9.36 -10.73 11.11
C PHE A 27 -10.04 -10.91 12.47
N HIS A 28 -11.37 -10.75 12.49
CA HIS A 28 -12.16 -10.87 13.71
C HIS A 28 -13.57 -11.35 13.37
N ASP A 29 -14.11 -12.27 14.16
CA ASP A 29 -15.45 -12.85 14.02
C ASP A 29 -15.78 -13.32 12.56
N GLY A 30 -14.80 -14.02 11.95
CA GLY A 30 -14.95 -14.57 10.61
C GLY A 30 -14.94 -13.55 9.48
N ARG A 31 -14.51 -12.33 9.73
CA ARG A 31 -14.43 -11.26 8.73
C ARG A 31 -13.06 -10.56 8.76
N TYR A 32 -12.63 -10.13 7.60
CA TYR A 32 -11.51 -9.20 7.45
C TYR A 32 -12.05 -7.79 7.60
N HIS A 33 -11.51 -7.03 8.54
CA HIS A 33 -11.79 -5.62 8.76
C HIS A 33 -10.63 -4.81 8.21
N LEU A 34 -10.94 -3.71 7.55
CA LEU A 34 -9.98 -2.78 6.97
C LEU A 34 -10.42 -1.36 7.31
N PHE A 35 -9.57 -0.64 8.00
CA PHE A 35 -9.77 0.78 8.26
C PHE A 35 -8.94 1.60 7.28
N PHE A 36 -9.23 2.89 7.20
CA PHE A 36 -8.48 3.80 6.32
C PHE A 36 -8.61 5.24 6.81
N GLN A 37 -7.60 6.04 6.54
CA GLN A 37 -7.70 7.48 6.73
C GLN A 37 -8.81 8.04 5.84
N HIS A 38 -9.67 8.86 6.42
CA HIS A 38 -10.92 9.29 5.82
C HIS A 38 -11.27 10.72 6.17
N ASN A 39 -11.50 11.57 5.16
CA ASN A 39 -12.17 12.84 5.33
C ASN A 39 -13.65 12.70 4.95
N PRO A 40 -14.57 12.70 5.92
CA PRO A 40 -15.99 12.54 5.65
C PRO A 40 -16.66 13.81 5.12
N GLY A 41 -16.01 14.97 5.23
CA GLY A 41 -16.59 16.28 4.91
C GLY A 41 -16.24 16.81 3.52
N ALA A 42 -15.15 16.29 2.88
CA ALA A 42 -14.71 16.79 1.59
C ALA A 42 -13.83 15.77 0.83
N PRO A 43 -13.80 15.79 -0.52
CA PRO A 43 -12.95 14.89 -1.31
C PRO A 43 -11.51 15.41 -1.43
N VAL A 44 -10.97 15.93 -0.35
CA VAL A 44 -9.60 16.45 -0.19
C VAL A 44 -9.03 15.99 1.14
N TRP A 45 -7.70 15.97 1.25
CA TRP A 45 -7.04 15.64 2.50
C TRP A 45 -7.35 16.67 3.60
N GLY A 46 -7.60 16.22 4.80
CA GLY A 46 -7.89 17.04 5.99
C GLY A 46 -8.95 16.40 6.85
N ASP A 47 -9.15 16.88 8.08
CA ASP A 47 -10.15 16.39 9.05
C ASP A 47 -10.17 14.85 9.14
N ILE A 48 -9.00 14.27 9.42
CA ILE A 48 -8.78 12.84 9.25
C ILE A 48 -9.39 12.02 10.38
N HIS A 49 -10.34 11.19 9.99
CA HIS A 49 -11.00 10.11 10.74
C HIS A 49 -10.48 8.75 10.27
N TRP A 50 -10.95 7.66 10.89
CA TRP A 50 -10.85 6.33 10.32
C TRP A 50 -12.20 5.88 9.78
N GLY A 51 -12.27 5.63 8.48
CA GLY A 51 -13.34 4.87 7.84
C GLY A 51 -13.16 3.38 8.09
N HIS A 52 -14.21 2.58 7.90
CA HIS A 52 -14.22 1.15 8.16
C HIS A 52 -14.99 0.39 7.07
N ALA A 53 -14.38 -0.64 6.54
CA ALA A 53 -15.01 -1.62 5.69
C ALA A 53 -14.69 -3.04 6.18
N SER A 54 -15.58 -4.01 5.93
CA SER A 54 -15.30 -5.42 6.22
C SER A 54 -15.74 -6.36 5.11
N SER A 55 -15.07 -7.50 5.02
CA SER A 55 -15.35 -8.52 4.00
C SER A 55 -15.15 -9.93 4.57
N PRO A 56 -16.00 -10.92 4.22
CA PRO A 56 -15.72 -12.32 4.53
C PRO A 56 -14.71 -12.95 3.56
N ASP A 57 -14.50 -12.36 2.37
CA ASP A 57 -13.89 -13.04 1.22
C ASP A 57 -13.08 -12.13 0.27
N PHE A 58 -12.85 -10.86 0.62
CA PHE A 58 -12.22 -9.80 -0.19
C PHE A 58 -12.94 -9.45 -1.51
N VAL A 59 -14.06 -10.12 -1.80
CA VAL A 59 -14.90 -9.91 -2.98
C VAL A 59 -16.09 -9.04 -2.64
N THR A 60 -16.70 -9.30 -1.47
CA THR A 60 -17.87 -8.59 -1.00
C THR A 60 -17.52 -7.69 0.17
N TRP A 61 -17.44 -6.41 -0.07
CA TRP A 61 -17.15 -5.41 0.98
C TRP A 61 -18.42 -4.75 1.50
N THR A 62 -18.50 -4.61 2.81
CA THR A 62 -19.52 -3.83 3.51
C THR A 62 -18.85 -2.56 4.05
N ASP A 63 -19.35 -1.42 3.65
CA ASP A 63 -18.96 -0.11 4.22
C ASP A 63 -19.72 0.11 5.52
N HIS A 64 -19.01 0.43 6.60
CA HIS A 64 -19.55 0.72 7.92
C HIS A 64 -19.50 2.22 8.27
N GLY A 65 -18.99 3.04 7.37
CA GLY A 65 -18.81 4.47 7.60
C GLY A 65 -17.62 4.77 8.52
N ILE A 66 -17.78 5.70 9.45
CA ILE A 66 -16.71 6.17 10.35
C ILE A 66 -16.64 5.29 11.59
N ALA A 67 -15.49 4.67 11.83
CA ALA A 67 -15.22 3.89 13.05
C ALA A 67 -14.55 4.73 14.15
N LEU A 68 -13.64 5.65 13.80
CA LEU A 68 -12.92 6.50 14.75
C LEU A 68 -13.01 7.96 14.36
N THR A 69 -13.49 8.76 15.31
CA THR A 69 -13.59 10.23 15.17
C THR A 69 -12.61 10.89 16.12
N PRO A 70 -11.83 11.89 15.67
CA PRO A 70 -10.98 12.70 16.55
C PRO A 70 -11.76 13.30 17.71
N THR A 71 -11.18 13.35 18.89
CA THR A 71 -11.87 13.80 20.11
C THR A 71 -11.35 15.18 20.53
N PRO A 72 -12.20 16.22 20.58
CA PRO A 72 -11.78 17.55 21.03
C PRO A 72 -11.15 17.54 22.42
N GLY A 73 -10.02 18.23 22.57
CA GLY A 73 -9.28 18.35 23.83
C GLY A 73 -8.40 17.15 24.18
N THR A 74 -8.24 16.19 23.28
CA THR A 74 -7.32 15.05 23.41
C THR A 74 -6.14 15.17 22.44
N ARG A 75 -5.24 14.17 22.47
CA ARG A 75 -4.06 14.13 21.61
C ARG A 75 -4.36 13.84 20.12
N ASP A 76 -5.59 13.61 19.77
CA ASP A 76 -6.04 13.39 18.38
C ASP A 76 -7.01 14.47 17.87
N GLU A 77 -7.16 15.59 18.57
CA GLU A 77 -8.16 16.61 18.24
C GLU A 77 -8.05 17.19 16.81
N LEU A 78 -6.87 17.16 16.19
CA LEU A 78 -6.62 17.59 14.83
C LEU A 78 -6.64 16.46 13.79
N GLY A 79 -6.72 15.19 14.24
CA GLY A 79 -6.83 14.05 13.35
C GLY A 79 -6.38 12.73 13.96
N ALA A 80 -7.05 11.65 13.58
CA ALA A 80 -6.65 10.28 13.83
C ALA A 80 -5.90 9.77 12.60
N TRP A 81 -4.56 9.83 12.66
CA TRP A 81 -3.70 9.45 11.52
C TRP A 81 -3.36 7.97 11.53
N SER A 82 -2.47 7.56 10.60
CA SER A 82 -2.19 6.15 10.32
C SER A 82 -1.69 5.35 11.51
N GLY A 83 -1.95 4.04 11.43
CA GLY A 83 -1.56 3.07 12.44
C GLY A 83 -2.03 1.65 12.09
N CYS A 84 -2.00 0.77 13.07
CA CYS A 84 -2.40 -0.63 12.94
C CYS A 84 -3.54 -0.98 13.89
N ALA A 85 -4.04 -2.22 13.82
CA ALA A 85 -4.97 -2.76 14.82
C ALA A 85 -4.53 -4.15 15.27
N VAL A 86 -4.90 -4.49 16.48
CA VAL A 86 -4.64 -5.80 17.09
C VAL A 86 -5.87 -6.25 17.87
N VAL A 87 -5.99 -7.55 18.10
CA VAL A 87 -6.92 -8.07 19.10
C VAL A 87 -6.16 -8.22 20.41
N ASP A 88 -6.52 -7.43 21.44
CA ASP A 88 -5.91 -7.44 22.75
C ASP A 88 -6.93 -7.91 23.79
N ASP A 89 -6.64 -9.01 24.49
CA ASP A 89 -7.57 -9.66 25.42
C ASP A 89 -8.98 -9.89 24.82
N GLY A 90 -9.03 -10.26 23.54
CA GLY A 90 -10.29 -10.48 22.80
C GLY A 90 -10.96 -9.21 22.28
N VAL A 91 -10.41 -8.02 22.53
CA VAL A 91 -10.97 -6.74 22.11
C VAL A 91 -10.18 -6.17 20.93
N PRO A 92 -10.79 -5.98 19.74
CA PRO A 92 -10.17 -5.25 18.64
C PRO A 92 -9.79 -3.84 19.07
N THR A 93 -8.53 -3.49 18.87
CA THR A 93 -7.96 -2.23 19.34
C THR A 93 -7.12 -1.59 18.26
N ALA A 94 -7.46 -0.39 17.84
CA ALA A 94 -6.62 0.45 16.99
C ALA A 94 -5.47 1.04 17.82
N VAL A 95 -4.29 1.04 17.20
CA VAL A 95 -3.07 1.68 17.70
C VAL A 95 -2.67 2.69 16.63
N TYR A 96 -2.87 3.97 16.88
CA TYR A 96 -2.83 4.99 15.84
C TYR A 96 -2.07 6.24 16.24
N THR A 97 -1.81 7.09 15.27
CA THR A 97 -1.19 8.40 15.50
C THR A 97 -2.29 9.43 15.79
N GLY A 98 -2.32 9.92 17.02
CA GLY A 98 -3.13 11.09 17.36
C GLY A 98 -2.37 12.38 17.08
N MET A 99 -3.04 13.33 16.42
CA MET A 99 -2.48 14.65 16.10
C MET A 99 -3.21 15.73 16.86
N ASP A 100 -2.48 16.45 17.73
CA ASP A 100 -2.91 17.69 18.41
C ASP A 100 -2.06 18.90 17.99
N ARG A 101 -1.18 18.70 16.99
CA ARG A 101 -0.17 19.67 16.49
C ARG A 101 -0.10 19.59 14.96
N THR A 102 0.45 20.64 14.36
CA THR A 102 0.59 20.76 12.89
C THR A 102 2.04 20.58 12.40
N ASP A 103 2.97 20.17 13.27
CA ASP A 103 4.41 20.08 12.96
C ASP A 103 4.88 18.65 12.59
N GLY A 104 3.96 17.73 12.33
CA GLY A 104 4.28 16.35 11.94
C GLY A 104 4.67 15.43 13.09
N ILE A 105 4.59 15.92 14.34
CA ILE A 105 4.88 15.16 15.56
C ILE A 105 3.56 14.68 16.19
N GLY A 106 3.31 13.40 16.11
CA GLY A 106 2.14 12.77 16.72
C GLY A 106 2.40 12.14 18.07
N SER A 107 1.35 11.57 18.62
CA SER A 107 1.32 10.72 19.81
C SER A 107 0.81 9.34 19.44
N VAL A 108 1.19 8.28 20.13
CA VAL A 108 0.58 6.97 19.95
C VAL A 108 -0.64 6.86 20.87
N MET A 109 -1.79 6.66 20.25
CA MET A 109 -3.10 6.54 20.88
C MET A 109 -3.66 5.12 20.74
N LEU A 110 -4.56 4.75 21.62
CA LEU A 110 -5.36 3.52 21.54
C LEU A 110 -6.84 3.87 21.37
N ALA A 111 -7.54 3.07 20.57
CA ALA A 111 -8.99 3.11 20.51
C ALA A 111 -9.56 1.69 20.46
N ARG A 112 -10.44 1.35 21.44
CA ARG A 112 -10.98 0.00 21.60
C ARG A 112 -12.35 -0.12 20.97
N ALA A 113 -12.64 -1.28 20.36
CA ALA A 113 -13.96 -1.56 19.83
C ALA A 113 -15.01 -1.46 20.94
N ALA A 114 -16.09 -0.73 20.67
CA ALA A 114 -17.20 -0.55 21.59
C ALA A 114 -18.21 -1.72 21.54
N ASP A 115 -18.15 -2.51 20.46
CA ASP A 115 -19.02 -3.65 20.17
C ASP A 115 -18.30 -4.71 19.33
N GLU A 116 -18.88 -5.92 19.25
CA GLU A 116 -18.31 -7.05 18.50
C GLU A 116 -18.25 -6.79 16.99
N ALA A 117 -19.11 -5.95 16.44
CA ALA A 117 -19.12 -5.61 15.01
C ALA A 117 -18.07 -4.55 14.64
N ILE A 118 -17.36 -4.01 15.62
CA ILE A 118 -16.38 -2.92 15.48
C ILE A 118 -17.01 -1.71 14.76
N SER A 119 -18.27 -1.42 15.06
CA SER A 119 -18.98 -0.29 14.45
C SER A 119 -18.41 1.05 14.91
N THR A 120 -17.82 1.09 16.09
CA THR A 120 -17.19 2.27 16.68
C THR A 120 -15.97 1.89 17.49
N LEU A 121 -14.89 2.64 17.29
CA LEU A 121 -13.67 2.60 18.10
C LEU A 121 -13.69 3.77 19.09
N LYS A 122 -13.51 3.49 20.36
CA LYS A 122 -13.50 4.47 21.44
C LYS A 122 -12.06 4.81 21.80
N ALA A 123 -11.64 6.03 21.53
CA ALA A 123 -10.32 6.53 21.90
C ALA A 123 -10.14 6.53 23.42
N GLU A 124 -8.98 6.08 23.88
CA GLU A 124 -8.57 6.27 25.27
C GLU A 124 -8.12 7.72 25.49
N PRO A 125 -8.38 8.31 26.67
CA PRO A 125 -8.11 9.73 26.89
C PRO A 125 -6.61 10.06 26.90
N GLU A 126 -5.75 9.09 27.25
CA GLU A 126 -4.32 9.28 27.41
C GLU A 126 -3.53 8.56 26.32
N ALA A 127 -2.52 9.23 25.79
CA ALA A 127 -1.59 8.62 24.84
C ALA A 127 -0.65 7.64 25.55
N VAL A 128 -0.44 6.46 24.96
CA VAL A 128 0.54 5.49 25.47
C VAL A 128 1.97 5.94 25.19
N VAL A 129 2.18 6.70 24.10
CA VAL A 129 3.43 7.40 23.84
C VAL A 129 3.06 8.86 23.50
N PRO A 130 3.27 9.81 24.44
CA PRO A 130 2.78 11.19 24.28
C PRO A 130 3.61 12.02 23.27
N GLY A 131 4.65 11.46 22.71
CA GLY A 131 5.52 12.10 21.70
C GLY A 131 6.89 11.43 21.61
N PRO A 132 7.83 12.04 20.90
CA PRO A 132 9.18 11.49 20.70
C PRO A 132 9.93 11.22 22.00
N PRO A 133 10.86 10.23 21.98
CA PRO A 133 11.76 9.99 23.10
C PRO A 133 12.57 11.25 23.46
N THR A 134 12.78 11.48 24.75
CA THR A 134 13.56 12.61 25.23
C THR A 134 14.97 12.62 24.63
N GLY A 135 15.38 13.78 24.10
CA GLY A 135 16.70 13.98 23.49
C GLY A 135 16.76 13.73 21.98
N LEU A 136 15.68 13.29 21.37
CA LEU A 136 15.57 13.25 19.91
C LEU A 136 14.89 14.53 19.40
N ASP A 137 15.52 15.18 18.42
CA ASP A 137 14.95 16.31 17.69
C ASP A 137 14.39 15.80 16.37
N LEU A 138 13.08 15.60 16.32
CA LEU A 138 12.39 15.01 15.19
C LEU A 138 11.54 16.03 14.43
N LEU A 139 11.44 15.86 13.12
CA LEU A 139 10.50 16.56 12.23
C LEU A 139 9.25 15.71 11.93
N ALA A 140 9.33 14.41 12.17
CA ALA A 140 8.24 13.47 12.00
C ALA A 140 8.31 12.38 13.04
N PHE A 141 7.16 12.00 13.61
CA PHE A 141 6.98 10.88 14.54
C PHE A 141 5.54 10.39 14.44
N ARG A 142 5.30 9.26 13.75
CA ARG A 142 3.95 8.77 13.42
C ARG A 142 3.94 7.32 12.93
N ASP A 143 2.74 6.77 12.72
CA ASP A 143 2.44 5.52 12.05
C ASP A 143 2.97 4.28 12.80
N PRO A 144 2.47 4.00 14.00
CA PRO A 144 2.88 2.84 14.77
C PRO A 144 2.42 1.55 14.09
N PHE A 145 3.31 0.55 14.04
CA PHE A 145 3.00 -0.81 13.58
C PHE A 145 3.52 -1.84 14.58
N LEU A 146 2.65 -2.76 15.02
CA LEU A 146 2.96 -3.77 16.02
C LEU A 146 3.37 -5.09 15.37
N PHE A 147 4.38 -5.74 15.97
CA PHE A 147 4.81 -7.07 15.57
C PHE A 147 5.23 -7.90 16.80
N SER A 148 5.34 -9.21 16.63
CA SER A 148 5.83 -10.12 17.66
C SER A 148 7.12 -10.79 17.23
N HIS A 149 8.11 -10.82 18.10
CA HIS A 149 9.38 -11.51 17.89
C HIS A 149 9.82 -12.20 19.18
N GLU A 150 10.16 -13.50 19.08
CA GLU A 150 10.59 -14.32 20.24
C GLU A 150 9.67 -14.25 21.45
N GLY A 151 8.35 -14.28 21.19
CA GLY A 151 7.32 -14.24 22.26
C GLY A 151 7.14 -12.89 22.93
N ARG A 152 7.77 -11.83 22.43
CA ARG A 152 7.61 -10.45 22.90
C ARG A 152 6.90 -9.59 21.85
N ARG A 153 6.13 -8.63 22.32
CA ARG A 153 5.47 -7.63 21.46
C ARG A 153 6.35 -6.39 21.34
N TRP A 154 6.45 -5.90 20.13
CA TRP A 154 7.22 -4.73 19.75
C TRP A 154 6.40 -3.79 18.86
N ALA A 155 6.82 -2.54 18.76
CA ALA A 155 6.30 -1.62 17.76
C ALA A 155 7.45 -0.91 17.04
N VAL A 156 7.22 -0.64 15.76
CA VAL A 156 7.99 0.32 14.98
C VAL A 156 7.18 1.59 14.79
N ILE A 157 7.87 2.75 14.77
CA ILE A 157 7.27 4.06 14.52
C ILE A 157 8.12 4.78 13.49
N GLY A 158 7.47 5.37 12.48
CA GLY A 158 8.11 6.17 11.45
C GLY A 158 8.63 7.50 12.02
N ALA A 159 9.84 7.86 11.64
CA ALA A 159 10.48 9.07 12.12
C ALA A 159 11.38 9.74 11.09
N GLY A 160 11.65 11.00 11.33
CA GLY A 160 12.69 11.78 10.65
C GLY A 160 13.37 12.72 11.63
N HIS A 161 14.68 12.65 11.74
CA HIS A 161 15.47 13.58 12.57
C HIS A 161 15.64 14.91 11.86
N ARG A 162 15.53 16.02 12.59
CA ARG A 162 15.89 17.35 12.07
C ARG A 162 17.38 17.43 11.79
N ARG A 163 17.72 18.13 10.72
CA ARG A 163 19.07 18.48 10.35
C ARG A 163 19.12 19.99 10.12
N ALA A 164 20.31 20.52 9.73
CA ALA A 164 20.40 21.92 9.28
C ALA A 164 19.36 22.17 8.16
N PRO A 165 18.72 23.34 8.10
CA PRO A 165 17.59 23.60 7.20
C PRO A 165 17.82 23.24 5.73
N GLU A 166 19.07 23.33 5.25
CA GLU A 166 19.42 23.03 3.87
C GLU A 166 19.72 21.54 3.63
N ALA A 167 19.74 20.70 4.68
CA ALA A 167 20.16 19.30 4.60
C ALA A 167 18.99 18.30 4.60
N GLY A 168 17.74 18.79 4.68
CA GLY A 168 16.56 17.95 4.82
C GLY A 168 16.54 17.16 6.14
N GLY A 169 15.68 16.13 6.21
CA GLY A 169 15.62 15.21 7.34
C GLY A 169 16.62 14.05 7.23
N ARG A 170 16.70 13.25 8.30
CA ARG A 170 17.36 11.93 8.29
C ARG A 170 16.35 10.89 8.77
N PRO A 171 15.82 10.07 7.86
CA PRO A 171 14.82 9.07 8.21
C PRO A 171 15.33 8.02 9.20
N ASP A 172 14.41 7.54 10.03
CA ASP A 172 14.65 6.48 11.03
C ASP A 172 13.38 5.68 11.26
N VAL A 173 13.54 4.43 11.67
CA VAL A 173 12.48 3.58 12.23
C VAL A 173 12.78 3.38 13.70
N LEU A 174 11.98 3.99 14.57
CA LEU A 174 12.14 3.87 16.01
C LEU A 174 11.49 2.59 16.52
N LEU A 175 12.15 1.93 17.46
CA LEU A 175 11.69 0.68 18.08
C LEU A 175 11.20 0.90 19.49
N TYR A 176 10.06 0.33 19.82
CA TYR A 176 9.52 0.26 21.17
C TYR A 176 9.27 -1.18 21.59
N ARG A 177 9.61 -1.52 22.85
CA ARG A 177 9.18 -2.75 23.52
C ARG A 177 7.82 -2.50 24.16
N ILE A 178 6.91 -3.46 24.02
CA ILE A 178 5.55 -3.39 24.55
C ILE A 178 5.41 -4.46 25.62
N ASP A 179 5.33 -4.04 26.88
CA ASP A 179 5.10 -4.94 28.01
C ASP A 179 3.58 -5.19 28.22
N SER A 180 2.75 -4.17 27.94
CA SER A 180 1.30 -4.23 27.72
C SER A 180 0.92 -3.17 26.68
N LEU A 181 -0.29 -3.19 26.10
CA LEU A 181 -0.68 -2.12 25.15
C LEU A 181 -0.59 -0.73 25.75
N ASN A 182 -0.71 -0.60 27.08
CA ASN A 182 -0.63 0.67 27.79
C ASN A 182 0.79 1.00 28.31
N GLU A 183 1.79 0.11 28.11
CA GLU A 183 3.14 0.28 28.64
C GLU A 183 4.21 0.02 27.58
N TRP A 184 4.73 1.12 27.04
CA TRP A 184 5.73 1.11 25.98
C TRP A 184 7.06 1.69 26.45
N THR A 185 8.16 1.04 26.10
CA THR A 185 9.51 1.49 26.42
C THR A 185 10.30 1.69 25.13
N TYR A 186 10.83 2.89 24.93
CA TYR A 186 11.74 3.16 23.82
C TYR A 186 12.97 2.25 23.88
N ALA A 187 13.27 1.56 22.82
CA ALA A 187 14.33 0.56 22.72
C ALA A 187 15.47 0.93 21.73
N GLY A 188 15.38 2.12 21.12
CA GLY A 188 16.39 2.61 20.19
C GLY A 188 15.90 2.72 18.74
N SER A 189 16.82 2.91 17.81
CA SER A 189 16.57 2.84 16.36
C SER A 189 16.63 1.39 15.92
N LEU A 190 15.63 0.95 15.14
CA LEU A 190 15.64 -0.34 14.48
C LEU A 190 16.50 -0.32 13.22
N LEU A 191 16.36 0.75 12.42
CA LEU A 191 17.11 1.01 11.20
C LEU A 191 17.09 2.51 10.89
N ASP A 192 18.23 3.09 10.57
CA ASP A 192 18.32 4.47 10.10
C ASP A 192 18.88 4.60 8.67
N ALA A 193 18.75 5.79 8.10
CA ALA A 193 19.20 6.10 6.75
C ALA A 193 20.72 6.01 6.53
N ALA A 194 21.54 5.84 7.57
CA ALA A 194 22.98 5.66 7.41
C ALA A 194 23.35 4.22 6.96
N HIS A 195 22.43 3.26 7.11
CA HIS A 195 22.66 1.91 6.62
C HIS A 195 22.78 1.90 5.08
N PRO A 196 23.81 1.29 4.48
CA PRO A 196 24.07 1.38 3.03
C PRO A 196 22.89 0.93 2.13
N LEU A 197 22.18 -0.12 2.52
CA LEU A 197 20.99 -0.57 1.75
C LEU A 197 19.80 0.36 1.93
N ALA A 198 19.61 0.94 3.12
CA ALA A 198 18.59 1.97 3.34
C ALA A 198 18.89 3.22 2.51
N ALA A 199 20.14 3.71 2.54
CA ALA A 199 20.59 4.84 1.71
C ALA A 199 20.41 4.60 0.21
N ARG A 200 20.52 3.32 -0.24
CA ARG A 200 20.38 2.94 -1.65
C ARG A 200 18.92 2.80 -2.09
N HIS A 201 18.06 2.24 -1.25
CA HIS A 201 16.72 1.80 -1.65
C HIS A 201 15.60 2.64 -1.02
N ALA A 202 15.85 3.34 0.10
CA ALA A 202 14.87 4.10 0.84
C ALA A 202 15.21 5.61 0.87
N ALA A 203 15.62 6.14 -0.28
CA ALA A 203 15.93 7.55 -0.50
C ALA A 203 15.43 8.01 -1.90
N PRO A 204 15.09 9.32 -2.11
CA PRO A 204 15.18 10.37 -1.10
C PRO A 204 14.07 10.29 -0.05
N ALA A 205 14.36 10.67 1.17
CA ALA A 205 13.35 10.85 2.22
C ALA A 205 13.89 11.75 3.35
N ASP A 206 13.01 12.57 3.94
CA ASP A 206 13.22 13.30 5.18
C ASP A 206 12.72 12.52 6.38
N ALA A 207 11.68 11.70 6.16
CA ALA A 207 11.12 10.75 7.09
C ALA A 207 10.65 9.49 6.35
N TRP A 208 10.58 8.37 7.05
CA TRP A 208 9.88 7.18 6.60
C TRP A 208 8.54 7.10 7.30
N GLU A 209 7.47 7.01 6.50
CA GLU A 209 6.10 6.85 6.94
C GLU A 209 5.65 5.40 6.85
N CYS A 210 4.60 5.06 7.57
CA CYS A 210 3.93 3.76 7.55
C CYS A 210 4.89 2.56 7.57
N PRO A 211 5.88 2.52 8.50
CA PRO A 211 6.76 1.37 8.59
C PRO A 211 5.96 0.13 8.96
N ALA A 212 6.13 -0.97 8.23
CA ALA A 212 5.55 -2.26 8.58
C ALA A 212 6.64 -3.34 8.57
N LEU A 213 6.80 -4.05 9.69
CA LEU A 213 7.79 -5.11 9.84
C LEU A 213 7.10 -6.47 9.86
N LEU A 214 7.29 -7.26 8.81
CA LEU A 214 6.52 -8.44 8.47
C LEU A 214 7.40 -9.70 8.52
N PRO A 215 6.98 -10.76 9.23
CA PRO A 215 7.72 -12.02 9.22
C PRO A 215 7.55 -12.72 7.88
N THR A 216 8.60 -13.38 7.42
CA THR A 216 8.54 -14.33 6.31
C THR A 216 8.50 -15.76 6.85
N GLY A 217 7.99 -16.71 6.07
CA GLY A 217 7.87 -18.11 6.51
C GLY A 217 9.21 -18.81 6.71
N ASP A 218 10.32 -18.22 6.28
CA ASP A 218 11.69 -18.78 6.38
C ASP A 218 12.54 -18.15 7.50
N GLY A 219 11.93 -17.31 8.34
CA GLY A 219 12.58 -16.68 9.50
C GLY A 219 13.19 -15.31 9.22
N ARG A 220 13.19 -14.84 7.97
CA ARG A 220 13.56 -13.47 7.62
C ARG A 220 12.41 -12.51 7.86
N TRP A 221 12.67 -11.23 7.62
CA TRP A 221 11.70 -10.15 7.80
C TRP A 221 11.68 -9.25 6.56
N ILE A 222 10.52 -8.68 6.28
CA ILE A 222 10.35 -7.62 5.29
C ILE A 222 10.02 -6.35 6.04
N LEU A 223 10.81 -5.29 5.87
CA LEU A 223 10.49 -3.94 6.33
C LEU A 223 9.99 -3.13 5.16
N LEU A 224 8.76 -2.64 5.26
CA LEU A 224 8.15 -1.71 4.31
C LEU A 224 8.33 -0.28 4.81
N LEU A 225 8.60 0.66 3.89
CA LEU A 225 8.82 2.07 4.19
C LEU A 225 8.21 2.92 3.08
N SER A 226 7.42 3.93 3.45
CA SER A 226 6.90 4.93 2.54
C SER A 226 7.76 6.19 2.64
N LEU A 227 8.24 6.68 1.49
CA LEU A 227 9.25 7.73 1.44
C LEU A 227 8.58 9.10 1.35
N TRP A 228 8.80 9.92 2.37
CA TRP A 228 8.28 11.28 2.42
C TRP A 228 9.43 12.30 2.53
N ALA A 229 9.41 13.36 1.72
CA ALA A 229 10.36 14.46 1.79
C ALA A 229 9.74 15.77 1.29
N ALA A 230 9.97 16.87 1.99
CA ALA A 230 9.53 18.22 1.60
C ALA A 230 8.02 18.28 1.26
N ASP A 231 7.17 17.67 2.09
CA ASP A 231 5.72 17.54 1.91
C ASP A 231 5.29 16.76 0.65
N ILE A 232 6.19 15.94 0.11
CA ILE A 232 5.93 15.09 -1.06
C ILE A 232 6.02 13.62 -0.67
N THR A 233 4.99 12.85 -1.04
CA THR A 233 5.01 11.38 -1.02
C THR A 233 5.70 10.88 -2.29
N TYR A 234 6.77 10.08 -2.17
CA TYR A 234 7.57 9.66 -3.32
C TYR A 234 7.20 8.26 -3.82
N SER A 235 7.54 7.24 -3.04
CA SER A 235 7.35 5.85 -3.40
C SER A 235 7.37 4.98 -2.14
N THR A 236 7.04 3.71 -2.30
CA THR A 236 7.17 2.72 -1.25
C THR A 236 8.29 1.75 -1.58
N THR A 237 9.12 1.47 -0.61
CA THR A 237 10.25 0.54 -0.72
C THR A 237 10.11 -0.62 0.25
N TYR A 238 10.83 -1.70 -0.03
CA TYR A 238 11.00 -2.82 0.90
C TYR A 238 12.46 -3.11 1.13
N LEU A 239 12.77 -3.63 2.32
CA LEU A 239 14.05 -4.24 2.66
C LEU A 239 13.78 -5.63 3.21
N ILE A 240 14.57 -6.63 2.79
CA ILE A 240 14.53 -7.99 3.34
C ILE A 240 15.77 -8.19 4.18
N GLY A 241 15.65 -8.79 5.36
CA GLY A 241 16.76 -8.99 6.28
C GLY A 241 16.39 -9.77 7.53
N ASP A 242 17.26 -9.69 8.52
CA ASP A 242 17.14 -10.39 9.79
C ASP A 242 16.97 -9.39 10.95
N LEU A 243 16.34 -9.84 12.03
CA LEU A 243 16.35 -9.14 13.30
C LEU A 243 17.49 -9.69 14.17
N ALA A 244 18.31 -8.80 14.71
CA ALA A 244 19.40 -9.15 15.62
C ALA A 244 19.26 -8.37 16.94
N PRO A 245 19.64 -8.96 18.09
CA PRO A 245 19.68 -8.25 19.37
C PRO A 245 20.62 -7.03 19.31
N SER A 246 20.19 -5.92 19.87
CA SER A 246 20.97 -4.69 19.98
C SER A 246 20.68 -3.98 21.32
N GLY A 247 21.60 -4.03 22.26
CA GLY A 247 21.38 -3.50 23.59
C GLY A 247 20.17 -4.16 24.28
N THR A 248 19.17 -3.35 24.62
CA THR A 248 17.89 -3.81 25.19
C THR A 248 16.80 -4.00 24.13
N GLY A 249 17.09 -3.73 22.86
CA GLY A 249 16.18 -3.79 21.73
C GLY A 249 16.66 -4.74 20.64
N LEU A 250 16.23 -4.44 19.43
CA LEU A 250 16.56 -5.14 18.18
C LEU A 250 17.15 -4.16 17.18
N THR A 251 17.91 -4.68 16.23
CA THR A 251 18.29 -3.97 15.00
C THR A 251 17.88 -4.79 13.80
N PHE A 252 17.44 -4.13 12.74
CA PHE A 252 17.17 -4.78 11.47
C PHE A 252 18.44 -4.76 10.61
N VAL A 253 18.84 -5.93 10.11
CA VAL A 253 20.04 -6.11 9.30
C VAL A 253 19.59 -6.46 7.88
N PRO A 254 19.35 -5.48 6.98
CA PRO A 254 18.92 -5.74 5.63
C PRO A 254 20.00 -6.44 4.81
N SER A 255 19.57 -7.41 4.00
CA SER A 255 20.40 -8.16 3.05
C SER A 255 20.07 -7.80 1.59
N SER A 256 18.87 -7.34 1.32
CA SER A 256 18.41 -6.89 0.00
C SER A 256 17.29 -5.87 0.14
N GLY A 257 16.90 -5.24 -0.99
CA GLY A 257 15.79 -4.30 -1.03
C GLY A 257 15.51 -3.79 -2.44
N GLY A 258 14.40 -3.06 -2.58
CA GLY A 258 13.95 -2.49 -3.83
C GLY A 258 12.67 -1.68 -3.69
N MET A 259 12.12 -1.23 -4.81
CA MET A 259 10.79 -0.63 -4.85
C MET A 259 9.73 -1.71 -4.63
N LEU A 260 8.74 -1.42 -3.79
CA LEU A 260 7.62 -2.34 -3.56
C LEU A 260 6.66 -2.34 -4.74
N ASP A 261 6.35 -1.15 -5.27
CA ASP A 261 5.52 -0.96 -6.44
C ASP A 261 6.22 0.00 -7.40
N HIS A 262 6.35 -0.37 -8.66
CA HIS A 262 6.99 0.45 -9.69
C HIS A 262 6.04 1.46 -10.33
N GLY A 263 4.73 1.30 -10.14
CA GLY A 263 3.73 2.29 -10.49
C GLY A 263 3.83 3.52 -9.59
N ARG A 264 3.18 4.60 -10.00
CA ARG A 264 3.28 5.89 -9.30
C ARG A 264 2.13 6.17 -8.36
N ASP A 265 1.07 5.39 -8.48
CA ASP A 265 -0.15 5.63 -7.73
C ASP A 265 -0.30 4.56 -6.62
N PHE A 266 0.79 4.30 -5.87
CA PHE A 266 0.82 3.40 -4.73
C PHE A 266 1.63 3.99 -3.58
N TYR A 267 1.03 4.04 -2.37
CA TYR A 267 1.68 4.58 -1.18
C TYR A 267 1.12 3.96 0.11
N ALA A 268 1.81 4.19 1.24
CA ALA A 268 1.40 3.92 2.61
C ALA A 268 0.80 2.52 2.85
N PRO A 269 1.48 1.42 2.48
CA PRO A 269 0.95 0.09 2.69
C PRO A 269 0.90 -0.29 4.17
N THR A 270 -0.12 -1.05 4.53
CA THR A 270 -0.21 -1.78 5.80
C THR A 270 -0.54 -3.24 5.55
N ALA A 271 -0.32 -4.10 6.55
CA ALA A 271 -0.47 -5.53 6.37
C ALA A 271 -1.14 -6.24 7.55
N LEU A 272 -1.77 -7.36 7.24
CA LEU A 272 -2.28 -8.35 8.17
C LEU A 272 -1.49 -9.64 8.04
N VAL A 273 -0.98 -10.15 9.15
CA VAL A 273 -0.40 -11.50 9.24
C VAL A 273 -1.44 -12.42 9.87
N GLU A 274 -1.99 -13.33 9.09
CA GLU A 274 -3.06 -14.23 9.52
C GLU A 274 -2.91 -15.60 8.87
N ASP A 275 -3.04 -16.68 9.64
CA ASP A 275 -2.96 -18.08 9.17
C ASP A 275 -1.72 -18.39 8.31
N GLY A 276 -0.55 -17.83 8.67
CA GLY A 276 0.71 -18.02 7.93
C GLY A 276 0.77 -17.28 6.60
N ARG A 277 -0.18 -16.41 6.31
CA ARG A 277 -0.21 -15.51 5.15
C ARG A 277 0.02 -14.07 5.60
N THR A 278 0.67 -13.31 4.76
CA THR A 278 0.76 -11.86 4.93
C THR A 278 0.00 -11.19 3.80
N LEU A 279 -1.04 -10.46 4.17
CA LEU A 279 -1.92 -9.72 3.25
C LEU A 279 -1.61 -8.23 3.35
N LEU A 280 -1.46 -7.58 2.22
CA LEU A 280 -1.05 -6.18 2.10
C LEU A 280 -2.12 -5.36 1.37
N TRP A 281 -2.41 -4.17 1.85
CA TRP A 281 -3.18 -3.13 1.16
C TRP A 281 -2.33 -1.86 1.08
N GLY A 282 -2.54 -1.08 0.03
CA GLY A 282 -1.95 0.24 -0.10
C GLY A 282 -2.99 1.27 -0.52
N TRP A 283 -2.67 2.53 -0.35
CA TRP A 283 -3.44 3.62 -0.93
C TRP A 283 -3.11 3.73 -2.42
N SER A 284 -4.13 3.63 -3.27
CA SER A 284 -4.00 4.06 -4.64
C SER A 284 -4.12 5.58 -4.69
N TRP A 285 -2.95 6.24 -4.79
CA TRP A 285 -2.79 7.68 -4.75
C TRP A 285 -3.67 8.38 -5.78
N GLU A 286 -4.26 9.54 -5.43
CA GLU A 286 -5.16 10.25 -6.34
C GLU A 286 -4.37 11.04 -7.39
N SER A 287 -4.60 10.73 -8.64
CA SER A 287 -3.87 11.34 -9.76
C SER A 287 -4.56 12.56 -10.37
N ARG A 288 -5.77 12.88 -9.91
CA ARG A 288 -6.48 14.13 -10.24
C ARG A 288 -6.03 15.26 -9.32
N THR A 289 -6.19 16.49 -9.77
CA THR A 289 -6.04 17.67 -8.92
C THR A 289 -7.13 17.71 -7.85
N GLU A 290 -6.95 18.52 -6.81
CA GLU A 290 -8.01 18.75 -5.81
C GLU A 290 -9.27 19.34 -6.45
N GLU A 291 -9.12 20.28 -7.40
CA GLU A 291 -10.25 20.88 -8.11
C GLU A 291 -11.04 19.84 -8.92
N GLU A 292 -10.33 18.94 -9.62
CA GLU A 292 -10.95 17.83 -10.35
C GLU A 292 -11.64 16.86 -9.37
N SER A 293 -11.01 16.55 -8.25
CA SER A 293 -11.56 15.67 -7.20
C SER A 293 -12.84 16.26 -6.57
N VAL A 294 -12.84 17.56 -6.28
CA VAL A 294 -14.02 18.28 -5.79
C VAL A 294 -15.13 18.27 -6.85
N THR A 295 -14.80 18.47 -8.12
CA THR A 295 -15.76 18.45 -9.23
C THR A 295 -16.40 17.08 -9.41
N VAL A 296 -15.62 16.01 -9.32
CA VAL A 296 -16.10 14.62 -9.46
C VAL A 296 -16.77 14.14 -8.17
N GLY A 297 -16.41 14.72 -7.03
CA GLY A 297 -17.03 14.47 -5.74
C GLY A 297 -16.51 13.26 -4.99
N TRP A 298 -15.30 12.76 -5.26
CA TRP A 298 -14.61 11.74 -4.46
C TRP A 298 -13.12 11.70 -4.80
N ALA A 299 -12.29 11.22 -3.87
CA ALA A 299 -10.86 11.01 -4.13
C ALA A 299 -10.28 9.88 -3.28
N GLY A 300 -9.29 9.20 -3.86
CA GLY A 300 -8.59 8.07 -3.26
C GLY A 300 -9.36 6.76 -3.33
N CYS A 301 -8.65 5.65 -3.25
CA CYS A 301 -9.17 4.31 -3.01
C CYS A 301 -8.05 3.41 -2.51
N LEU A 302 -8.38 2.28 -1.90
CA LEU A 302 -7.39 1.28 -1.49
C LEU A 302 -7.18 0.29 -2.64
N THR A 303 -5.99 -0.31 -2.69
CA THR A 303 -5.71 -1.39 -3.66
C THR A 303 -6.45 -2.67 -3.28
N HIS A 304 -6.56 -3.61 -4.21
CA HIS A 304 -6.92 -4.98 -3.85
C HIS A 304 -5.92 -5.57 -2.85
N PRO A 305 -6.34 -6.54 -1.98
CA PRO A 305 -5.41 -7.25 -1.12
C PRO A 305 -4.40 -8.04 -1.93
N ARG A 306 -3.15 -8.03 -1.47
CA ARG A 306 -2.00 -8.68 -2.09
C ARG A 306 -1.35 -9.62 -1.11
N GLU A 307 -0.90 -10.78 -1.57
CA GLU A 307 -0.05 -11.65 -0.77
C GLU A 307 1.40 -11.22 -0.94
N ILE A 308 2.07 -10.93 0.19
CA ILE A 308 3.50 -10.58 0.22
C ILE A 308 4.30 -11.67 0.92
N GLY A 309 5.48 -11.95 0.41
CA GLY A 309 6.42 -12.92 0.95
C GLY A 309 7.76 -12.88 0.24
N VAL A 310 8.51 -13.96 0.33
CA VAL A 310 9.84 -14.06 -0.28
C VAL A 310 9.93 -15.38 -1.05
N HIS A 311 10.45 -15.33 -2.27
CA HIS A 311 10.76 -16.51 -3.06
C HIS A 311 11.96 -17.28 -2.49
N GLU A 312 12.14 -18.54 -2.89
CA GLU A 312 13.29 -19.38 -2.50
C GLU A 312 14.64 -18.72 -2.86
N ASP A 313 14.69 -17.95 -3.95
CA ASP A 313 15.90 -17.21 -4.35
C ASP A 313 16.15 -15.93 -3.56
N GLY A 314 15.32 -15.62 -2.56
CA GLY A 314 15.45 -14.47 -1.68
C GLY A 314 14.89 -13.16 -2.24
N THR A 315 14.25 -13.18 -3.41
CA THR A 315 13.58 -11.99 -3.96
C THR A 315 12.17 -11.83 -3.40
N LEU A 316 11.66 -10.60 -3.44
CA LEU A 316 10.30 -10.31 -3.01
C LEU A 316 9.27 -11.09 -3.84
N ARG A 317 8.25 -11.62 -3.17
CA ARG A 317 7.06 -12.22 -3.78
C ARG A 317 5.85 -11.32 -3.53
N LEU A 318 5.15 -10.97 -4.60
CA LEU A 318 3.92 -10.19 -4.57
C LEU A 318 2.90 -10.77 -5.55
N ALA A 319 1.75 -11.18 -5.04
CA ALA A 319 0.66 -11.72 -5.85
C ALA A 319 -0.68 -11.12 -5.42
N PRO A 320 -1.69 -11.00 -6.31
CA PRO A 320 -3.04 -10.69 -5.87
C PRO A 320 -3.55 -11.79 -4.95
N ALA A 321 -4.31 -11.42 -3.92
CA ALA A 321 -4.93 -12.41 -3.04
C ALA A 321 -5.75 -13.42 -3.86
N ARG A 322 -5.63 -14.70 -3.52
CA ARG A 322 -6.26 -15.80 -4.27
C ARG A 322 -7.78 -15.68 -4.33
N GLU A 323 -8.39 -15.09 -3.34
CA GLU A 323 -9.83 -14.87 -3.20
C GLU A 323 -10.39 -13.98 -4.31
N LEU A 324 -9.57 -13.11 -4.90
CA LEU A 324 -9.97 -12.21 -5.98
C LEU A 324 -10.41 -12.97 -7.25
N THR A 325 -10.04 -14.24 -7.41
CA THR A 325 -10.62 -15.10 -8.46
C THR A 325 -12.14 -15.25 -8.33
N GLY A 326 -12.70 -14.99 -7.15
CA GLY A 326 -14.14 -14.95 -6.91
C GLY A 326 -14.86 -13.78 -7.60
N LEU A 327 -14.13 -12.78 -8.08
CA LEU A 327 -14.67 -11.68 -8.90
C LEU A 327 -14.86 -12.07 -10.36
N ARG A 328 -14.25 -13.16 -10.84
CA ARG A 328 -14.28 -13.57 -12.24
C ARG A 328 -15.71 -13.94 -12.68
N GLY A 329 -16.19 -13.25 -13.69
CA GLY A 329 -17.48 -13.48 -14.36
C GLY A 329 -17.30 -14.13 -15.72
N ALA A 330 -17.89 -13.53 -16.76
CA ALA A 330 -17.80 -14.03 -18.14
C ALA A 330 -16.35 -13.98 -18.68
N GLU A 331 -15.94 -15.01 -19.41
CA GLU A 331 -14.69 -14.99 -20.14
C GLU A 331 -14.72 -13.99 -21.29
N LEU A 332 -13.57 -13.34 -21.55
CA LEU A 332 -13.36 -12.42 -22.62
C LEU A 332 -12.33 -12.99 -23.62
N ALA A 333 -12.57 -12.76 -24.91
CA ALA A 333 -11.64 -13.12 -25.97
C ALA A 333 -10.81 -11.92 -26.43
N VAL A 334 -9.65 -12.17 -27.02
CA VAL A 334 -8.90 -11.14 -27.74
C VAL A 334 -9.76 -10.57 -28.87
N GLY A 335 -9.90 -9.25 -28.90
CA GLY A 335 -10.80 -8.55 -29.81
C GLY A 335 -12.16 -8.17 -29.22
N ASP A 336 -12.49 -8.65 -28.03
CA ASP A 336 -13.70 -8.21 -27.32
C ASP A 336 -13.54 -6.77 -26.78
N VAL A 337 -14.65 -6.06 -26.69
CA VAL A 337 -14.70 -4.74 -26.03
C VAL A 337 -14.57 -4.94 -24.53
N LEU A 338 -13.59 -4.27 -23.95
CA LEU A 338 -13.31 -4.35 -22.52
C LEU A 338 -14.45 -3.73 -21.68
N PRO A 339 -14.96 -4.45 -20.67
CA PRO A 339 -15.90 -3.89 -19.70
C PRO A 339 -15.21 -2.85 -18.81
N ALA A 340 -15.92 -2.29 -17.82
CA ALA A 340 -15.34 -1.32 -16.89
C ALA A 340 -14.40 -1.97 -15.86
N ALA A 341 -14.60 -3.25 -15.55
CA ALA A 341 -13.73 -4.01 -14.67
C ALA A 341 -13.43 -5.37 -15.30
N TYR A 342 -12.15 -5.75 -15.33
CA TYR A 342 -11.69 -6.98 -15.96
C TYR A 342 -10.35 -7.44 -15.40
N GLU A 343 -10.09 -8.72 -15.59
CA GLU A 343 -8.80 -9.34 -15.28
C GLU A 343 -8.23 -10.02 -16.53
N ILE A 344 -6.92 -9.93 -16.69
CA ILE A 344 -6.19 -10.59 -17.77
C ILE A 344 -5.02 -11.36 -17.17
N GLU A 345 -4.88 -12.62 -17.54
CA GLU A 345 -3.68 -13.42 -17.33
C GLU A 345 -2.98 -13.62 -18.68
N LEU A 346 -1.68 -13.38 -18.69
CA LEU A 346 -0.84 -13.53 -19.87
C LEU A 346 0.34 -14.44 -19.54
N ASP A 347 0.42 -15.59 -20.21
CA ASP A 347 1.59 -16.47 -20.18
C ASP A 347 2.36 -16.33 -21.50
N ILE A 348 3.65 -16.06 -21.40
CA ILE A 348 4.54 -15.84 -22.54
C ILE A 348 5.66 -16.87 -22.48
N ALA A 349 5.93 -17.55 -23.62
CA ALA A 349 7.14 -18.32 -23.83
C ALA A 349 7.87 -17.77 -25.07
N VAL A 350 9.10 -17.25 -24.88
CA VAL A 350 9.86 -16.61 -25.98
C VAL A 350 10.74 -17.62 -26.71
N GLY A 351 10.67 -17.56 -28.05
CA GLY A 351 11.50 -18.36 -28.94
C GLY A 351 12.77 -17.62 -29.40
N HIS A 352 12.91 -16.33 -29.07
CA HIS A 352 14.07 -15.52 -29.43
C HIS A 352 14.40 -14.51 -28.33
N PRO A 353 15.69 -14.21 -28.05
CA PRO A 353 16.10 -13.31 -26.95
C PRO A 353 15.55 -11.89 -27.06
N ASP A 354 15.32 -11.39 -28.27
CA ASP A 354 14.77 -10.05 -28.47
C ASP A 354 13.25 -10.03 -28.63
N SER A 355 12.56 -11.12 -28.23
CA SER A 355 11.10 -11.17 -28.32
C SER A 355 10.47 -10.14 -27.39
N GLU A 356 9.48 -9.43 -27.92
CA GLU A 356 8.69 -8.45 -27.21
C GLU A 356 7.21 -8.66 -27.50
N VAL A 357 6.42 -8.71 -26.45
CA VAL A 357 4.97 -8.88 -26.50
C VAL A 357 4.31 -7.62 -25.95
N GLU A 358 3.31 -7.15 -26.67
CA GLU A 358 2.49 -6.00 -26.27
C GLU A 358 1.06 -6.46 -26.00
N LEU A 359 0.55 -6.13 -24.79
CA LEU A 359 -0.83 -6.31 -24.37
C LEU A 359 -1.49 -4.94 -24.33
N HIS A 360 -2.57 -4.76 -25.07
CA HIS A 360 -3.36 -3.55 -25.07
C HIS A 360 -4.54 -3.67 -24.10
N LEU A 361 -4.60 -2.75 -23.15
CA LEU A 361 -5.73 -2.54 -22.24
C LEU A 361 -6.60 -1.42 -22.84
N GLY A 362 -7.31 -1.71 -23.91
CA GLY A 362 -8.01 -0.72 -24.72
C GLY A 362 -7.05 0.14 -25.56
N ASP A 363 -7.48 1.38 -25.86
CA ASP A 363 -6.80 2.25 -26.80
C ASP A 363 -5.74 3.16 -26.16
N THR A 364 -5.67 3.21 -24.82
CA THR A 364 -4.88 4.22 -24.09
C THR A 364 -3.69 3.65 -23.31
N ILE A 365 -3.70 2.36 -23.00
CA ILE A 365 -2.64 1.70 -22.22
C ILE A 365 -2.11 0.48 -22.95
N ALA A 366 -0.78 0.39 -23.03
CA ALA A 366 -0.09 -0.81 -23.49
C ALA A 366 0.87 -1.32 -22.39
N LEU A 367 0.91 -2.62 -22.24
CA LEU A 367 1.90 -3.32 -21.41
C LEU A 367 2.87 -4.04 -22.34
N ARG A 368 4.14 -3.62 -22.34
CA ARG A 368 5.22 -4.23 -23.13
C ARG A 368 6.07 -5.11 -22.27
N LEU A 369 6.23 -6.36 -22.67
CA LEU A 369 7.03 -7.35 -21.96
C LEU A 369 8.18 -7.84 -22.83
N ASN A 370 9.39 -7.77 -22.28
CA ASN A 370 10.56 -8.43 -22.83
C ASN A 370 11.07 -9.45 -21.79
N PRO A 371 10.60 -10.70 -21.84
CA PRO A 371 10.92 -11.72 -20.83
C PRO A 371 12.42 -11.96 -20.66
N THR A 372 13.17 -12.02 -21.75
CA THR A 372 14.62 -12.29 -21.69
C THR A 372 15.40 -11.21 -20.95
N ARG A 373 14.98 -9.95 -21.12
CA ARG A 373 15.56 -8.81 -20.39
C ARG A 373 14.94 -8.58 -19.02
N GLY A 374 13.88 -9.31 -18.70
CA GLY A 374 13.11 -9.12 -17.46
C GLY A 374 12.46 -7.73 -17.37
N LEU A 375 11.99 -7.18 -18.49
CA LEU A 375 11.40 -5.85 -18.53
C LEU A 375 9.89 -5.94 -18.76
N ALA A 376 9.14 -5.23 -17.92
CA ALA A 376 7.71 -5.00 -18.10
C ALA A 376 7.46 -3.49 -18.03
N THR A 377 6.98 -2.90 -19.12
CA THR A 377 6.74 -1.48 -19.24
C THR A 377 5.26 -1.21 -19.43
N LEU A 378 4.66 -0.44 -18.52
CA LEU A 378 3.34 0.16 -18.73
C LEU A 378 3.55 1.46 -19.49
N ASP A 379 2.95 1.54 -20.67
CA ASP A 379 2.97 2.70 -21.55
C ASP A 379 1.57 3.33 -21.63
N ARG A 380 1.47 4.58 -21.23
CA ARG A 380 0.26 5.40 -21.26
C ARG A 380 0.46 6.67 -22.12
N THR A 381 1.33 6.62 -23.11
CA THR A 381 1.61 7.76 -24.01
C THR A 381 0.34 8.31 -24.64
N HIS A 382 -0.64 7.45 -24.89
CA HIS A 382 -1.93 7.83 -25.48
C HIS A 382 -2.99 8.25 -24.46
N ALA A 383 -2.73 8.10 -23.15
CA ALA A 383 -3.62 8.64 -22.13
C ALA A 383 -3.33 10.12 -21.88
N PRO A 384 -4.35 10.94 -21.57
CA PRO A 384 -4.13 12.31 -21.14
C PRO A 384 -3.14 12.39 -19.98
N ALA A 385 -2.29 13.41 -19.99
CA ALA A 385 -1.39 13.65 -18.87
C ALA A 385 -2.20 14.01 -17.64
N SER A 386 -2.17 13.17 -16.64
CA SER A 386 -2.68 13.53 -15.31
C SER A 386 -1.70 14.50 -14.65
N SER A 387 -2.19 15.63 -14.17
CA SER A 387 -1.37 16.80 -13.88
C SER A 387 -0.85 16.91 -12.45
N HIS A 388 -1.33 16.09 -11.53
CA HIS A 388 -1.18 16.41 -10.10
C HIS A 388 -0.10 15.65 -9.34
N HIS A 389 0.48 14.59 -9.88
CA HIS A 389 1.56 13.91 -9.14
C HIS A 389 2.75 14.89 -9.00
N PRO A 390 3.27 15.15 -7.77
CA PRO A 390 4.33 16.12 -7.54
C PRO A 390 5.65 15.73 -8.23
N LEU A 391 5.84 14.46 -8.54
CA LEU A 391 6.97 13.99 -9.34
C LEU A 391 6.64 14.04 -10.83
N PRO A 392 7.63 14.37 -11.71
CA PRO A 392 7.42 14.35 -13.15
C PRO A 392 6.90 13.00 -13.61
N ARG A 393 5.73 12.98 -14.24
CA ARG A 393 5.18 11.76 -14.82
C ARG A 393 5.80 11.50 -16.19
N THR A 394 6.51 10.40 -16.28
CA THR A 394 6.84 9.81 -17.58
C THR A 394 5.62 9.07 -18.11
N ALA A 395 5.41 9.08 -19.42
CA ALA A 395 4.35 8.28 -20.04
C ALA A 395 4.60 6.77 -19.92
N GLN A 396 5.78 6.37 -19.51
CA GLN A 396 6.21 4.98 -19.38
C GLN A 396 6.80 4.72 -18.01
N VAL A 397 6.39 3.63 -17.38
CA VAL A 397 6.92 3.10 -16.11
C VAL A 397 7.37 1.67 -16.34
N THR A 398 8.59 1.34 -15.93
CA THR A 398 9.17 0.02 -16.16
C THR A 398 9.52 -0.68 -14.86
N ALA A 399 9.00 -1.88 -14.69
CA ALA A 399 9.44 -2.83 -13.69
C ALA A 399 10.52 -3.74 -14.24
N VAL A 400 11.44 -4.16 -13.36
CA VAL A 400 12.51 -5.08 -13.70
C VAL A 400 12.37 -6.35 -12.84
N VAL A 401 12.32 -7.50 -13.49
CA VAL A 401 12.29 -8.82 -12.86
C VAL A 401 13.45 -9.67 -13.37
N PRO A 402 13.80 -10.79 -12.75
CA PRO A 402 14.79 -11.72 -13.32
C PRO A 402 14.40 -12.14 -14.74
N GLY A 403 15.29 -11.97 -15.70
CA GLY A 403 15.05 -12.35 -17.09
C GLY A 403 15.01 -13.86 -17.30
N GLY A 404 14.19 -14.31 -18.28
CA GLY A 404 14.04 -15.73 -18.57
C GLY A 404 13.40 -15.98 -19.94
N SER A 405 13.18 -17.26 -20.28
CA SER A 405 12.47 -17.66 -21.50
C SER A 405 10.94 -17.63 -21.33
N ARG A 406 10.45 -17.36 -20.13
CA ARG A 406 9.02 -17.26 -19.80
C ARG A 406 8.77 -16.04 -18.97
N ALA A 407 7.56 -15.50 -19.09
CA ALA A 407 7.02 -14.49 -18.18
C ALA A 407 5.52 -14.71 -18.00
N ARG A 408 5.04 -14.40 -16.81
CA ARG A 408 3.61 -14.37 -16.50
C ARG A 408 3.24 -12.97 -16.05
N LEU A 409 2.13 -12.49 -16.57
CA LEU A 409 1.52 -11.23 -16.15
C LEU A 409 0.09 -11.50 -15.71
N ARG A 410 -0.33 -10.82 -14.65
CA ARG A 410 -1.72 -10.71 -14.23
C ARG A 410 -2.07 -9.24 -14.06
N ALA A 411 -3.07 -8.77 -14.78
CA ALA A 411 -3.55 -7.40 -14.70
C ALA A 411 -5.01 -7.38 -14.22
N LEU A 412 -5.29 -6.62 -13.17
CA LEU A 412 -6.63 -6.32 -12.68
C LEU A 412 -6.91 -4.85 -12.97
N VAL A 413 -8.03 -4.59 -13.62
CA VAL A 413 -8.47 -3.24 -13.96
C VAL A 413 -9.87 -3.04 -13.41
N ASP A 414 -10.07 -1.95 -12.67
CA ASP A 414 -11.38 -1.54 -12.17
C ASP A 414 -11.54 -0.03 -12.36
N GLY A 415 -12.26 0.31 -13.43
CA GLY A 415 -12.37 1.69 -13.85
C GLY A 415 -11.00 2.29 -14.18
N PRO A 416 -10.58 3.36 -13.50
CA PRO A 416 -9.30 4.02 -13.76
C PRO A 416 -8.10 3.31 -13.12
N LEU A 417 -8.32 2.38 -12.18
CA LEU A 417 -7.25 1.71 -11.46
C LEU A 417 -6.76 0.48 -12.22
N VAL A 418 -5.46 0.42 -12.44
CA VAL A 418 -4.74 -0.65 -13.13
C VAL A 418 -3.68 -1.20 -12.20
N GLU A 419 -3.82 -2.46 -11.81
CA GLU A 419 -2.87 -3.19 -10.96
C GLU A 419 -2.26 -4.34 -11.75
N VAL A 420 -0.96 -4.29 -12.02
CA VAL A 420 -0.25 -5.27 -12.83
C VAL A 420 0.78 -6.01 -11.99
N PHE A 421 0.75 -7.32 -12.04
CA PHE A 421 1.68 -8.22 -11.36
C PHE A 421 2.51 -8.96 -12.43
N VAL A 422 3.83 -8.94 -12.28
CA VAL A 422 4.77 -9.55 -13.21
C VAL A 422 5.58 -10.62 -12.49
N ASP A 423 5.42 -11.88 -12.90
CA ASP A 423 6.11 -13.05 -12.34
C ASP A 423 6.00 -13.19 -10.81
N GLU A 424 4.98 -12.58 -10.20
CA GLU A 424 4.86 -12.41 -8.73
C GLU A 424 6.11 -11.76 -8.08
N ARG A 425 6.86 -10.95 -8.84
CA ARG A 425 8.13 -10.31 -8.40
C ARG A 425 8.11 -8.80 -8.48
N ALA A 426 7.26 -8.25 -9.31
CA ALA A 426 7.12 -6.81 -9.46
C ALA A 426 5.67 -6.42 -9.69
N MET A 427 5.36 -5.17 -9.38
CA MET A 427 4.04 -4.60 -9.51
C MET A 427 4.11 -3.21 -10.12
N LEU A 428 3.01 -2.86 -10.78
CA LEU A 428 2.77 -1.55 -11.36
C LEU A 428 1.32 -1.15 -11.02
N THR A 429 1.15 -0.19 -10.13
CA THR A 429 -0.16 0.39 -9.81
C THR A 429 -0.26 1.78 -10.41
N GLU A 430 -1.22 1.97 -11.30
CA GLU A 430 -1.46 3.24 -11.97
C GLU A 430 -2.95 3.59 -11.97
N LYS A 431 -3.26 4.85 -11.75
CA LYS A 431 -4.60 5.40 -11.88
C LYS A 431 -4.65 6.28 -13.13
N VAL A 432 -5.49 5.90 -14.10
CA VAL A 432 -5.53 6.51 -15.42
C VAL A 432 -6.91 7.09 -15.70
N TYR A 433 -6.97 8.38 -16.01
CA TYR A 433 -8.19 9.07 -16.38
C TYR A 433 -8.09 9.64 -17.79
N PRO A 434 -9.13 9.43 -18.65
CA PRO A 434 -10.27 8.53 -18.44
C PRO A 434 -9.83 7.08 -18.30
N ALA A 435 -10.69 6.26 -17.66
CA ALA A 435 -10.47 4.83 -17.51
C ALA A 435 -10.22 4.15 -18.87
N PRO A 436 -9.38 3.10 -18.94
CA PRO A 436 -9.11 2.39 -20.17
C PRO A 436 -10.40 1.89 -20.83
N GLU A 437 -10.52 2.14 -22.12
CA GLU A 437 -11.62 1.66 -22.96
C GLU A 437 -11.12 1.23 -24.34
N GLY A 438 -11.90 0.44 -25.07
CA GLY A 438 -11.53 -0.11 -26.36
C GLY A 438 -11.55 -1.64 -26.33
N MET A 439 -10.70 -2.27 -27.12
CA MET A 439 -10.68 -3.73 -27.27
C MET A 439 -9.46 -4.35 -26.57
N LEU A 440 -9.62 -5.60 -26.10
CA LEU A 440 -8.51 -6.43 -25.67
C LEU A 440 -7.63 -6.79 -26.88
N GLY A 441 -6.38 -6.37 -26.86
CA GLY A 441 -5.42 -6.66 -27.91
C GLY A 441 -4.16 -7.31 -27.39
N VAL A 442 -3.55 -8.23 -28.17
CA VAL A 442 -2.23 -8.77 -27.90
C VAL A 442 -1.47 -8.93 -29.19
N ALA A 443 -0.19 -8.58 -29.18
CA ALA A 443 0.69 -8.71 -30.36
C ALA A 443 2.11 -9.14 -29.97
N VAL A 444 2.74 -9.95 -30.81
CA VAL A 444 4.19 -10.14 -30.76
C VAL A 444 4.80 -9.07 -31.67
N VAL A 445 5.33 -8.00 -31.06
CA VAL A 445 5.81 -6.83 -31.81
C VAL A 445 7.26 -6.99 -32.29
N ARG A 446 7.99 -7.94 -31.67
CA ARG A 446 9.36 -8.29 -32.10
C ARG A 446 9.65 -9.76 -31.80
N GLY A 447 10.49 -10.39 -32.64
CA GLY A 447 10.95 -11.77 -32.46
C GLY A 447 9.86 -12.81 -32.65
N ALA A 448 9.89 -13.86 -31.83
CA ALA A 448 8.90 -14.95 -31.83
C ALA A 448 8.56 -15.33 -30.38
N ALA A 449 7.28 -15.45 -30.10
CA ALA A 449 6.77 -15.89 -28.79
C ALA A 449 5.48 -16.69 -28.96
N GLU A 450 5.28 -17.68 -28.09
CA GLU A 450 3.99 -18.28 -27.85
C GLU A 450 3.31 -17.47 -26.74
N VAL A 451 2.09 -17.02 -26.98
CA VAL A 451 1.34 -16.19 -26.05
C VAL A 451 0.00 -16.84 -25.79
N ARG A 452 -0.30 -17.05 -24.52
CA ARG A 452 -1.62 -17.48 -24.05
C ARG A 452 -2.26 -16.32 -23.27
N VAL A 453 -3.46 -15.95 -23.68
CA VAL A 453 -4.28 -14.94 -23.00
C VAL A 453 -5.49 -15.63 -22.40
N THR A 454 -5.79 -15.34 -21.14
CA THR A 454 -7.06 -15.68 -20.51
C THR A 454 -7.57 -14.41 -19.83
N ALA A 455 -8.82 -14.07 -20.07
CA ALA A 455 -9.37 -12.83 -19.52
C ALA A 455 -10.82 -13.01 -19.06
N TRP A 456 -11.24 -12.21 -18.09
CA TRP A 456 -12.58 -12.24 -17.51
C TRP A 456 -13.09 -10.84 -17.24
N GLU A 457 -14.39 -10.64 -17.44
CA GLU A 457 -15.08 -9.55 -16.78
C GLU A 457 -15.03 -9.75 -15.27
N LEU A 458 -14.81 -8.67 -14.50
CA LEU A 458 -14.91 -8.73 -13.05
C LEU A 458 -16.25 -8.17 -12.59
N THR A 459 -16.91 -8.91 -11.71
CA THR A 459 -18.24 -8.58 -11.17
C THR A 459 -18.20 -8.71 -9.65
N GLY A 460 -18.62 -7.66 -8.92
CA GLY A 460 -18.96 -7.77 -7.50
C GLY A 460 -20.21 -8.62 -7.31
N ARG A 461 -20.28 -9.35 -6.20
CA ARG A 461 -21.47 -10.12 -5.79
C ARG A 461 -22.44 -9.27 -5.00
#